data_1a3bb5fa8a4f167be8a7c06e8af89680
#
_entry.id   1a3bb5fa8a4f167be8a7c06e8af89680
#
_cell.length_a   1.000
_cell.length_b   1.000
_cell.length_c   1.000
_cell.angle_alpha   90.00
_cell.angle_beta   90.00
_cell.angle_gamma   90.00
#
_symmetry.space_group_name_H-M   'P 1'
#
loop_
_entity.id
_entity.type
_entity.pdbx_description
1 polymer ?
#
loop_
_entity_poly.entity_id
_entity_poly.type
_entity_poly.pdbx_seq_one_letter_code
_entity_poly.pdbx_strand_id
1 'polypeptide(L)'
;MNLNRMKKSILLLLLVIPTLTKAQNVMTETRQELTSPDGAYRFTFYQRAVGEDNTQMYYTLTYKNRPVIEESKLGVLIENQLFESALGIPNDTCHFWCENLKLTGTEHQKTDERWKPVYGERAEVRDCYNEMTLKFKKGEGKGNQDGGYDKRKNYFMNIIVRAYNEGVTFRYHFPEMTNGLFLHIVGEQTSFTMPEGTMAYYERWAQGPYEFRPLKGWGKEESERPLTLKLPDGLSVALLEAEMVDYVRGKFRLSAEKPSTLETSLYSSVDIISPYSTPWRVIMVGERPVDLINNNDLVLNLNPACKLADTSWIKPGKVFRSGDLKQDRVKAAIDFAAERGIQYVHMDAGWYGPEMKMSSDATTVSSDKDLDIPALCKYAESKGIGLMVYVNQRALVQQLDILLPLYKKWGLKGIKFGFVQIGNQHWSTWLHDAVRKCAEYEMMVDIHDEYRPTGFSRTYPNLMTQEGIGGNEEMPDATHNT
;
A
#
# COMPACT_ATOMS: atom_id res chain seq x y z
N MET A 1 64.93 -67.31 -53.90
CA MET A 1 64.30 -68.31 -53.00
C MET A 1 64.17 -67.66 -51.64
N ASN A 2 62.99 -67.68 -51.12
CA ASN A 2 62.51 -67.25 -49.75
C ASN A 2 62.31 -65.76 -49.43
N LEU A 3 61.06 -65.46 -49.45
CA LEU A 3 60.39 -64.34 -48.75
C LEU A 3 60.63 -64.35 -47.29
N ASN A 4 60.86 -63.18 -46.71
CA ASN A 4 60.47 -62.97 -45.31
C ASN A 4 59.78 -61.61 -45.12
N ARG A 5 58.61 -61.68 -44.57
CA ARG A 5 57.65 -60.62 -44.32
C ARG A 5 58.20 -59.65 -43.21
N MET A 6 58.25 -58.35 -43.51
CA MET A 6 58.34 -57.27 -42.52
C MET A 6 56.94 -56.88 -42.13
N LYS A 7 56.64 -57.13 -40.83
CA LYS A 7 55.45 -56.56 -40.18
C LYS A 7 55.78 -55.10 -39.81
N LYS A 8 55.05 -54.14 -40.36
CA LYS A 8 55.01 -52.74 -39.91
C LYS A 8 54.06 -52.64 -38.75
N SER A 9 54.59 -52.36 -37.57
CA SER A 9 53.80 -51.95 -36.38
C SER A 9 53.54 -50.46 -36.52
N ILE A 10 52.27 -50.09 -36.69
CA ILE A 10 51.82 -48.69 -36.63
C ILE A 10 51.56 -48.38 -35.13
N LEU A 11 52.39 -47.52 -34.57
CA LEU A 11 52.23 -46.99 -33.20
C LEU A 11 51.21 -45.82 -33.30
N LEU A 12 49.98 -46.04 -32.86
CA LEU A 12 48.94 -45.00 -32.78
C LEU A 12 49.20 -44.16 -31.55
N LEU A 13 49.71 -42.94 -31.70
CA LEU A 13 49.92 -41.96 -30.62
C LEU A 13 48.54 -41.31 -30.34
N LEU A 14 47.88 -41.72 -29.28
CA LEU A 14 46.68 -41.05 -28.78
C LEU A 14 47.11 -39.74 -28.11
N LEU A 15 46.92 -38.63 -28.77
CA LEU A 15 46.98 -37.30 -28.18
C LEU A 15 45.75 -37.14 -27.25
N VAL A 16 45.95 -37.28 -25.96
CA VAL A 16 44.95 -36.86 -24.96
C VAL A 16 45.04 -35.33 -24.87
N ILE A 17 44.10 -34.65 -25.48
CA ILE A 17 43.88 -33.22 -25.29
C ILE A 17 43.13 -33.11 -23.96
N PRO A 18 43.70 -32.46 -22.90
CA PRO A 18 42.92 -32.16 -21.70
C PRO A 18 41.87 -31.11 -22.11
N THR A 19 40.63 -31.50 -22.25
CA THR A 19 39.51 -30.59 -22.24
C THR A 19 39.47 -29.96 -20.86
N LEU A 20 39.98 -28.74 -20.74
CA LEU A 20 39.69 -27.86 -19.63
C LEU A 20 38.17 -27.59 -19.61
N THR A 21 37.42 -28.43 -18.96
CA THR A 21 36.08 -28.10 -18.49
C THR A 21 36.25 -26.92 -17.54
N LYS A 22 36.01 -25.67 -18.03
CA LYS A 22 35.68 -24.57 -17.16
C LYS A 22 34.54 -25.08 -16.26
N ALA A 23 34.84 -25.30 -15.00
CA ALA A 23 33.79 -25.47 -13.98
C ALA A 23 32.94 -24.19 -14.06
N GLN A 24 31.78 -24.28 -14.70
CA GLN A 24 30.74 -23.32 -14.49
C GLN A 24 30.46 -23.35 -13.00
N ASN A 25 30.85 -22.29 -12.29
CA ASN A 25 30.30 -22.00 -10.99
C ASN A 25 28.80 -21.86 -11.18
N VAL A 26 28.10 -22.96 -11.03
CA VAL A 26 26.66 -22.97 -10.83
C VAL A 26 26.47 -22.28 -9.49
N MET A 27 26.26 -20.96 -9.51
CA MET A 27 25.83 -20.25 -8.31
C MET A 27 24.57 -20.97 -7.81
N THR A 28 24.67 -21.56 -6.63
CA THR A 28 23.58 -22.30 -6.01
C THR A 28 22.41 -21.34 -5.87
N GLU A 29 21.32 -21.62 -6.56
CA GLU A 29 20.09 -20.84 -6.50
C GLU A 29 19.60 -20.81 -5.06
N THR A 30 19.61 -19.63 -4.43
CA THR A 30 19.12 -19.46 -3.07
C THR A 30 17.60 -19.46 -3.12
N ARG A 31 16.99 -20.53 -2.61
CA ARG A 31 15.53 -20.73 -2.61
C ARG A 31 14.98 -20.78 -1.19
N GLN A 32 13.90 -20.04 -0.93
CA GLN A 32 13.18 -20.01 0.33
C GLN A 32 11.69 -20.11 0.07
N GLU A 33 10.97 -20.85 0.90
CA GLU A 33 9.53 -21.07 0.74
C GLU A 33 8.77 -20.71 2.01
N LEU A 34 7.58 -20.14 1.83
CA LEU A 34 6.63 -19.87 2.90
C LEU A 34 5.24 -20.35 2.47
N THR A 35 4.56 -21.06 3.36
CA THR A 35 3.16 -21.50 3.14
C THR A 35 2.24 -20.81 4.13
N SER A 36 0.97 -20.62 3.75
CA SER A 36 -0.08 -20.20 4.67
C SER A 36 -0.34 -21.25 5.76
N PRO A 37 -0.99 -20.86 6.88
CA PRO A 37 -1.31 -21.80 7.95
C PRO A 37 -2.14 -23.03 7.50
N ASP A 38 -3.05 -22.85 6.54
CA ASP A 38 -3.86 -23.91 5.92
C ASP A 38 -3.16 -24.66 4.77
N GLY A 39 -1.95 -24.19 4.37
CA GLY A 39 -1.17 -24.76 3.27
C GLY A 39 -1.69 -24.42 1.87
N ALA A 40 -2.72 -23.59 1.74
CA ALA A 40 -3.30 -23.25 0.43
C ALA A 40 -2.37 -22.38 -0.41
N TYR A 41 -1.70 -21.43 0.21
CA TYR A 41 -0.72 -20.56 -0.46
C TYR A 41 0.69 -21.08 -0.29
N ARG A 42 1.49 -20.93 -1.37
CA ARG A 42 2.94 -21.12 -1.34
C ARG A 42 3.62 -19.98 -2.05
N PHE A 43 4.37 -19.19 -1.31
CA PHE A 43 5.27 -18.16 -1.80
C PHE A 43 6.67 -18.75 -1.89
N THR A 44 7.32 -18.62 -3.04
CA THR A 44 8.69 -19.08 -3.26
C THR A 44 9.55 -17.90 -3.66
N PHE A 45 10.52 -17.57 -2.83
CA PHE A 45 11.59 -16.61 -3.12
C PHE A 45 12.80 -17.33 -3.68
N TYR A 46 13.53 -16.71 -4.61
CA TYR A 46 14.84 -17.17 -5.06
C TYR A 46 15.67 -16.04 -5.66
N GLN A 47 16.99 -16.25 -5.66
CA GLN A 47 17.94 -15.41 -6.36
C GLN A 47 18.55 -16.20 -7.50
N ARG A 48 18.74 -15.58 -8.66
CA ARG A 48 19.47 -16.19 -9.76
C ARG A 48 20.42 -15.20 -10.43
N ALA A 49 21.47 -15.72 -11.05
CA ALA A 49 22.38 -14.94 -11.85
C ALA A 49 21.68 -14.38 -13.11
N VAL A 50 21.99 -13.13 -13.42
CA VAL A 50 21.55 -12.45 -14.64
C VAL A 50 22.79 -11.86 -15.29
N GLY A 51 23.21 -12.42 -16.42
CA GLY A 51 24.52 -12.12 -17.02
C GLY A 51 25.68 -12.77 -16.24
N GLU A 52 26.90 -12.22 -16.39
CA GLU A 52 28.10 -12.82 -15.79
C GLU A 52 28.31 -12.45 -14.32
N ASP A 53 27.85 -11.26 -13.89
CA ASP A 53 28.24 -10.69 -12.59
C ASP A 53 27.07 -10.25 -11.71
N ASN A 54 25.81 -10.33 -12.17
CA ASN A 54 24.66 -9.84 -11.42
C ASN A 54 23.75 -10.96 -10.94
N THR A 55 23.23 -10.80 -9.72
CA THR A 55 22.13 -11.62 -9.17
C THR A 55 20.90 -10.75 -8.95
N GLN A 56 19.73 -11.26 -9.28
CA GLN A 56 18.45 -10.59 -9.04
C GLN A 56 17.53 -11.44 -8.19
N MET A 57 16.57 -10.78 -7.53
CA MET A 57 15.58 -11.40 -6.65
C MET A 57 14.28 -11.64 -7.40
N TYR A 58 13.74 -12.83 -7.25
CA TYR A 58 12.50 -13.27 -7.88
C TYR A 58 11.59 -13.96 -6.89
N TYR A 59 10.30 -14.01 -7.22
CA TYR A 59 9.33 -14.81 -6.49
C TYR A 59 8.29 -15.41 -7.42
N THR A 60 7.62 -16.44 -6.92
CA THR A 60 6.40 -17.01 -7.49
C THR A 60 5.38 -17.21 -6.38
N LEU A 61 4.10 -17.26 -6.76
CA LEU A 61 3.00 -17.55 -5.84
C LEU A 61 2.05 -18.58 -6.45
N THR A 62 1.72 -19.62 -5.69
CA THR A 62 0.66 -20.58 -6.04
C THR A 62 -0.43 -20.56 -4.97
N TYR A 63 -1.66 -20.85 -5.39
CA TYR A 63 -2.81 -21.09 -4.53
C TYR A 63 -3.42 -22.44 -4.85
N LYS A 64 -3.45 -23.36 -3.86
CA LYS A 64 -3.88 -24.75 -4.06
C LYS A 64 -3.18 -25.42 -5.25
N ASN A 65 -1.87 -25.22 -5.36
CA ASN A 65 -0.99 -25.65 -6.45
C ASN A 65 -1.30 -25.07 -7.85
N ARG A 66 -2.19 -24.07 -7.94
CA ARG A 66 -2.47 -23.34 -9.19
C ARG A 66 -1.59 -22.08 -9.24
N PRO A 67 -0.94 -21.77 -10.37
CA PRO A 67 -0.13 -20.56 -10.48
C PRO A 67 -1.01 -19.30 -10.36
N VAL A 68 -0.60 -18.36 -9.51
CA VAL A 68 -1.24 -17.05 -9.33
C VAL A 68 -0.31 -15.95 -9.82
N ILE A 69 0.93 -15.96 -9.33
CA ILE A 69 2.00 -15.09 -9.81
C ILE A 69 3.09 -16.00 -10.34
N GLU A 70 3.40 -15.85 -11.61
CA GLU A 70 4.56 -16.47 -12.25
C GLU A 70 5.83 -15.71 -11.88
N GLU A 71 7.01 -16.13 -12.38
CA GLU A 71 8.27 -15.49 -12.06
C GLU A 71 8.21 -13.96 -12.16
N SER A 72 8.37 -13.29 -11.04
CA SER A 72 8.26 -11.84 -10.86
C SER A 72 9.41 -11.27 -10.06
N LYS A 73 9.82 -10.05 -10.37
CA LYS A 73 10.96 -9.38 -9.73
C LYS A 73 10.57 -8.77 -8.39
N LEU A 74 11.54 -8.68 -7.49
CA LEU A 74 11.49 -7.92 -6.24
C LEU A 74 12.65 -6.93 -6.18
N GLY A 75 12.41 -5.76 -5.59
CA GLY A 75 13.47 -4.78 -5.34
C GLY A 75 12.98 -3.34 -5.30
N VAL A 76 13.86 -2.47 -4.84
CA VAL A 76 13.67 -1.03 -4.71
C VAL A 76 14.73 -0.30 -5.50
N LEU A 77 14.36 0.82 -6.09
CA LEU A 77 15.27 1.74 -6.77
C LEU A 77 15.57 2.90 -5.84
N ILE A 78 16.84 3.04 -5.46
CA ILE A 78 17.30 4.08 -4.52
C ILE A 78 18.34 4.96 -5.19
N GLU A 79 18.21 6.26 -5.03
CA GLU A 79 19.14 7.27 -5.52
C GLU A 79 19.62 8.14 -4.35
N ASN A 80 20.84 7.90 -3.86
CA ASN A 80 21.39 8.59 -2.68
C ASN A 80 22.59 9.49 -3.00
N GLN A 81 22.87 9.76 -4.25
CA GLN A 81 24.11 10.40 -4.68
C GLN A 81 24.37 11.75 -4.00
N LEU A 82 23.35 12.54 -3.75
CA LEU A 82 23.50 13.87 -3.18
C LEU A 82 24.05 13.83 -1.75
N PHE A 83 23.50 12.96 -0.91
CA PHE A 83 23.92 12.83 0.49
C PHE A 83 25.30 12.19 0.60
N GLU A 84 25.58 11.21 -0.21
CA GLU A 84 26.87 10.52 -0.24
C GLU A 84 27.98 11.46 -0.62
N SER A 85 27.80 12.25 -1.65
CA SER A 85 28.76 13.27 -2.10
C SER A 85 29.00 14.36 -1.03
N ALA A 86 27.94 14.86 -0.39
CA ALA A 86 28.04 15.89 0.65
C ALA A 86 28.80 15.41 1.90
N LEU A 87 28.71 14.12 2.22
CA LEU A 87 29.41 13.49 3.36
C LEU A 87 30.81 12.99 3.00
N GLY A 88 31.26 13.20 1.77
CA GLY A 88 32.56 12.70 1.29
C GLY A 88 32.62 11.18 1.18
N ILE A 89 31.48 10.51 1.08
CA ILE A 89 31.34 9.07 0.93
C ILE A 89 31.35 8.75 -0.57
N PRO A 90 32.14 7.77 -1.05
CA PRO A 90 32.14 7.38 -2.46
C PRO A 90 30.73 7.01 -2.92
N ASN A 91 30.31 7.55 -4.06
CA ASN A 91 29.03 7.17 -4.66
C ASN A 91 28.99 5.66 -4.87
N ASP A 92 27.91 5.03 -4.41
CA ASP A 92 27.59 3.69 -4.85
C ASP A 92 27.10 3.80 -6.30
N THR A 93 27.79 3.17 -7.23
CA THR A 93 27.42 3.15 -8.64
C THR A 93 26.21 2.25 -8.91
N CYS A 94 25.78 1.50 -7.93
CA CYS A 94 24.65 0.58 -8.04
C CYS A 94 23.40 1.14 -7.29
N HIS A 95 22.51 1.78 -8.03
CA HIS A 95 21.27 2.35 -7.50
C HIS A 95 20.16 1.30 -7.28
N PHE A 96 20.40 0.07 -7.68
CA PHE A 96 19.38 -0.98 -7.67
C PHE A 96 19.53 -1.86 -6.42
N TRP A 97 18.60 -1.69 -5.46
CA TRP A 97 18.46 -2.61 -4.33
C TRP A 97 17.62 -3.83 -4.69
N CYS A 98 17.81 -4.33 -5.88
CA CYS A 98 17.27 -5.57 -6.41
C CYS A 98 18.40 -6.48 -6.94
N GLU A 99 19.62 -5.93 -7.09
CA GLU A 99 20.78 -6.60 -7.67
C GLU A 99 21.91 -6.75 -6.65
N ASN A 100 22.58 -7.89 -6.71
CA ASN A 100 23.79 -8.18 -5.94
C ASN A 100 23.62 -8.06 -4.42
N LEU A 101 22.41 -8.26 -3.90
CA LEU A 101 22.19 -8.40 -2.48
C LEU A 101 22.49 -9.83 -2.05
N LYS A 102 23.30 -9.96 -0.98
CA LYS A 102 23.63 -11.26 -0.39
C LYS A 102 22.62 -11.62 0.69
N LEU A 103 21.92 -12.74 0.53
CA LEU A 103 21.09 -13.29 1.61
C LEU A 103 22.00 -13.74 2.76
N THR A 104 21.81 -13.15 3.94
CA THR A 104 22.62 -13.40 5.14
C THR A 104 21.90 -14.22 6.19
N GLY A 105 20.60 -14.32 6.10
CA GLY A 105 19.77 -15.12 7.01
C GLY A 105 18.32 -15.13 6.64
N THR A 106 17.60 -16.12 7.16
CA THR A 106 16.15 -16.26 7.04
C THR A 106 15.57 -16.56 8.42
N GLU A 107 14.55 -15.84 8.81
CA GLU A 107 13.82 -16.07 10.06
C GLU A 107 12.38 -16.41 9.76
N HIS A 108 11.78 -17.26 10.60
CA HIS A 108 10.39 -17.67 10.50
C HIS A 108 9.68 -17.45 11.82
N GLN A 109 8.45 -16.96 11.76
CA GLN A 109 7.55 -16.89 12.90
C GLN A 109 6.13 -17.25 12.52
N LYS A 110 5.30 -17.52 13.52
CA LYS A 110 3.86 -17.77 13.35
C LYS A 110 3.08 -16.94 14.33
N THR A 111 1.95 -16.43 13.87
CA THR A 111 1.01 -15.66 14.69
C THR A 111 -0.37 -16.27 14.52
N ASP A 112 -1.12 -16.33 15.62
CA ASP A 112 -2.54 -16.69 15.63
C ASP A 112 -3.19 -15.97 16.81
N GLU A 113 -3.65 -14.77 16.55
CA GLU A 113 -4.22 -13.86 17.54
C GLU A 113 -5.61 -13.43 17.13
N ARG A 114 -6.37 -12.87 18.09
CA ARG A 114 -7.69 -12.31 17.84
C ARG A 114 -7.79 -10.92 18.45
N TRP A 115 -8.48 -10.04 17.76
CA TRP A 115 -8.72 -8.69 18.24
C TRP A 115 -10.15 -8.24 17.92
N LYS A 116 -10.65 -7.27 18.65
CA LYS A 116 -12.01 -6.72 18.48
C LYS A 116 -11.92 -5.37 17.80
N PRO A 117 -12.51 -5.20 16.62
CA PRO A 117 -12.61 -3.89 16.00
C PRO A 117 -13.55 -2.99 16.80
N VAL A 118 -13.31 -1.67 16.73
CA VAL A 118 -14.18 -0.67 17.39
C VAL A 118 -15.56 -0.66 16.73
N TYR A 119 -15.60 -0.90 15.44
CA TYR A 119 -16.81 -1.09 14.62
C TYR A 119 -16.45 -1.95 13.40
N GLY A 120 -17.45 -2.29 12.62
CA GLY A 120 -17.29 -3.05 11.38
C GLY A 120 -18.26 -4.21 11.29
N GLU A 121 -18.02 -5.09 10.35
CA GLU A 121 -18.91 -6.21 10.02
C GLU A 121 -18.74 -7.41 10.99
N ARG A 122 -17.59 -7.47 11.69
CA ARG A 122 -17.22 -8.60 12.55
C ARG A 122 -17.09 -8.18 14.00
N ALA A 123 -17.58 -9.01 14.89
CA ALA A 123 -17.38 -8.82 16.33
C ALA A 123 -15.94 -9.11 16.78
N GLU A 124 -15.24 -9.94 16.02
CA GLU A 124 -13.86 -10.35 16.27
C GLU A 124 -13.16 -10.67 14.94
N VAL A 125 -11.92 -10.25 14.81
CA VAL A 125 -11.06 -10.52 13.66
C VAL A 125 -9.91 -11.42 14.10
N ARG A 126 -9.61 -12.45 13.31
CA ARG A 126 -8.45 -13.33 13.51
C ARG A 126 -7.27 -12.81 12.70
N ASP A 127 -6.11 -12.71 13.32
CA ASP A 127 -4.82 -12.38 12.72
C ASP A 127 -3.94 -13.64 12.75
N CYS A 128 -3.97 -14.43 11.67
CA CYS A 128 -3.32 -15.74 11.63
C CYS A 128 -2.48 -15.88 10.36
N TYR A 129 -1.16 -15.93 10.55
CA TYR A 129 -0.21 -16.02 9.45
C TYR A 129 1.08 -16.75 9.81
N ASN A 130 1.76 -17.25 8.81
CA ASN A 130 3.18 -17.57 8.85
C ASN A 130 3.98 -16.42 8.26
N GLU A 131 5.09 -16.05 8.89
CA GLU A 131 5.98 -14.98 8.41
C GLU A 131 7.37 -15.52 8.11
N MET A 132 7.98 -14.99 7.06
CA MET A 132 9.37 -15.21 6.68
C MET A 132 10.05 -13.86 6.51
N THR A 133 11.14 -13.64 7.21
CA THR A 133 12.00 -12.47 7.05
C THR A 133 13.30 -12.88 6.36
N LEU A 134 13.50 -12.42 5.13
CA LEU A 134 14.70 -12.60 4.35
C LEU A 134 15.63 -11.42 4.60
N LYS A 135 16.83 -11.65 5.16
CA LYS A 135 17.80 -10.61 5.54
C LYS A 135 18.88 -10.49 4.49
N PHE A 136 19.02 -9.32 3.93
CA PHE A 136 20.00 -9.05 2.88
C PHE A 136 21.02 -8.02 3.31
N LYS A 137 22.21 -8.17 2.75
CA LYS A 137 23.33 -7.23 2.85
C LYS A 137 23.79 -6.88 1.43
N LYS A 138 24.04 -5.59 1.19
CA LYS A 138 24.71 -5.09 0.01
C LYS A 138 26.03 -4.44 0.40
N GLY A 139 27.09 -4.69 -0.39
CA GLY A 139 28.44 -4.22 -0.10
C GLY A 139 29.26 -5.17 0.80
N GLU A 140 30.57 -4.91 0.88
CA GLU A 140 31.53 -5.75 1.59
C GLU A 140 32.12 -5.11 2.85
N GLY A 141 31.66 -3.96 3.27
CA GLY A 141 32.14 -3.29 4.47
C GLY A 141 31.84 -4.12 5.75
N LYS A 142 32.61 -3.91 6.79
CA LYS A 142 32.45 -4.64 8.06
C LYS A 142 31.35 -4.09 8.97
N GLY A 143 30.65 -3.03 8.53
CA GLY A 143 29.67 -2.31 9.35
C GLY A 143 30.34 -1.44 10.42
N ASN A 144 29.62 -0.44 10.88
CA ASN A 144 30.06 0.46 11.94
C ASN A 144 29.93 -0.21 13.32
N GLN A 145 30.77 -1.16 13.65
CA GLN A 145 30.80 -1.72 15.02
C GLN A 145 31.49 -0.81 16.03
N ASP A 146 32.33 0.14 15.57
CA ASP A 146 33.19 0.96 16.45
C ASP A 146 33.06 2.48 16.25
N GLY A 147 31.95 2.98 15.71
CA GLY A 147 31.69 4.44 15.56
C GLY A 147 32.60 5.13 14.52
N GLY A 148 33.33 4.40 13.71
CA GLY A 148 34.16 4.92 12.62
C GLY A 148 33.44 4.80 11.27
N TYR A 149 33.54 5.83 10.43
CA TYR A 149 33.10 5.78 9.04
C TYR A 149 33.97 4.76 8.27
N ASP A 150 33.42 3.56 8.04
CA ASP A 150 34.01 2.68 7.02
C ASP A 150 33.54 3.19 5.64
N LYS A 151 34.51 3.61 4.83
CA LYS A 151 34.26 4.05 3.44
C LYS A 151 33.69 2.95 2.54
N ARG A 152 33.66 1.71 3.02
CA ARG A 152 33.03 0.56 2.36
C ARG A 152 31.68 0.31 2.99
N LYS A 153 30.66 0.96 2.50
CA LYS A 153 29.31 0.88 3.05
C LYS A 153 28.74 -0.53 2.99
N ASN A 154 28.09 -0.91 4.08
CA ASN A 154 27.12 -1.99 4.11
C ASN A 154 25.74 -1.41 4.19
N TYR A 155 24.87 -1.88 3.30
CA TYR A 155 23.46 -1.59 3.35
C TYR A 155 22.70 -2.85 3.72
N PHE A 156 21.68 -2.70 4.53
CA PHE A 156 20.84 -3.80 4.97
C PHE A 156 19.41 -3.55 4.51
N MET A 157 18.81 -4.59 3.96
CA MET A 157 17.41 -4.60 3.61
C MET A 157 16.83 -5.96 3.96
N ASN A 158 15.64 -5.99 4.51
CA ASN A 158 14.89 -7.22 4.72
C ASN A 158 13.67 -7.22 3.78
N ILE A 159 13.29 -8.39 3.31
CA ILE A 159 11.98 -8.62 2.73
C ILE A 159 11.19 -9.41 3.75
N ILE A 160 10.10 -8.83 4.24
CA ILE A 160 9.20 -9.46 5.20
C ILE A 160 8.00 -9.97 4.40
N VAL A 161 7.76 -11.27 4.46
CA VAL A 161 6.64 -11.93 3.76
C VAL A 161 5.71 -12.55 4.80
N ARG A 162 4.40 -12.29 4.70
CA ARG A 162 3.37 -12.95 5.48
C ARG A 162 2.43 -13.73 4.57
N ALA A 163 2.22 -14.98 4.90
CA ALA A 163 1.23 -15.83 4.25
C ALA A 163 0.06 -16.07 5.20
N TYR A 164 -1.07 -15.48 4.87
CA TYR A 164 -2.37 -15.67 5.51
C TYR A 164 -3.19 -16.72 4.76
N ASN A 165 -4.28 -17.19 5.31
CA ASN A 165 -5.24 -18.02 4.58
C ASN A 165 -6.04 -17.21 3.54
N GLU A 166 -6.05 -15.88 3.66
CA GLU A 166 -6.74 -14.91 2.83
C GLU A 166 -5.87 -14.35 1.71
N GLY A 167 -4.54 -14.47 1.82
CA GLY A 167 -3.61 -13.90 0.84
C GLY A 167 -2.16 -13.95 1.29
N VAL A 168 -1.29 -13.47 0.41
CA VAL A 168 0.13 -13.31 0.69
C VAL A 168 0.52 -11.85 0.56
N THR A 169 1.36 -11.38 1.47
CA THR A 169 1.79 -9.99 1.53
C THR A 169 3.29 -9.90 1.73
N PHE A 170 3.90 -8.86 1.21
CA PHE A 170 5.31 -8.60 1.47
C PHE A 170 5.61 -7.11 1.50
N ARG A 171 6.72 -6.73 2.17
CA ARG A 171 7.23 -5.37 2.19
C ARG A 171 8.75 -5.37 2.31
N TYR A 172 9.35 -4.24 1.99
CA TYR A 172 10.77 -3.97 2.22
C TYR A 172 10.94 -3.27 3.57
N HIS A 173 11.97 -3.69 4.31
CA HIS A 173 12.31 -3.12 5.61
C HIS A 173 13.80 -2.78 5.63
N PHE A 174 14.12 -1.56 6.00
CA PHE A 174 15.47 -1.04 6.14
C PHE A 174 15.80 -0.98 7.64
N PRO A 175 16.57 -1.95 8.18
CA PRO A 175 16.68 -2.15 9.63
C PRO A 175 17.74 -1.30 10.30
N GLU A 176 18.55 -0.50 9.55
CA GLU A 176 19.66 0.26 10.13
C GLU A 176 19.18 1.22 11.23
N MET A 177 19.71 1.06 12.42
CA MET A 177 19.32 1.83 13.60
C MET A 177 20.44 2.72 14.15
N THR A 178 21.71 2.39 13.86
CA THR A 178 22.85 3.02 14.52
C THR A 178 23.08 4.45 14.02
N ASN A 179 22.92 4.67 12.72
CA ASN A 179 23.21 5.95 12.06
C ASN A 179 22.09 6.40 11.12
N GLY A 180 20.86 6.21 11.39
CA GLY A 180 19.74 6.60 10.57
C GLY A 180 20.10 6.95 9.12
N LEU A 181 19.90 6.04 8.17
CA LEU A 181 20.20 6.29 6.77
C LEU A 181 19.07 7.05 6.12
N PHE A 182 19.41 8.14 5.43
CA PHE A 182 18.48 8.80 4.50
C PHE A 182 18.49 8.04 3.17
N LEU A 183 17.34 7.55 2.77
CA LEU A 183 17.17 6.83 1.52
C LEU A 183 16.15 7.57 0.66
N HIS A 184 16.54 7.90 -0.58
CA HIS A 184 15.67 8.47 -1.59
C HIS A 184 15.21 7.36 -2.53
N ILE A 185 13.99 6.85 -2.32
CA ILE A 185 13.39 5.79 -3.12
C ILE A 185 12.75 6.44 -4.34
N VAL A 186 13.25 6.12 -5.53
CA VAL A 186 12.74 6.66 -6.79
C VAL A 186 11.78 5.71 -7.51
N GLY A 187 11.66 4.48 -7.05
CA GLY A 187 10.76 3.48 -7.63
C GLY A 187 10.91 2.10 -7.00
N GLU A 188 10.11 1.17 -7.51
CA GLU A 188 10.21 -0.25 -7.17
C GLU A 188 10.34 -1.09 -8.44
N GLN A 189 11.09 -2.18 -8.38
CA GLN A 189 11.08 -3.24 -9.40
C GLN A 189 10.09 -4.36 -9.07
N THR A 190 9.27 -4.15 -8.07
CA THR A 190 8.20 -5.08 -7.69
C THR A 190 7.27 -5.30 -8.86
N SER A 191 7.18 -6.54 -9.32
CA SER A 191 6.34 -6.92 -10.45
C SER A 191 5.41 -8.09 -10.11
N PHE A 192 4.36 -8.27 -10.93
CA PHE A 192 3.35 -9.30 -10.78
C PHE A 192 3.07 -9.89 -12.18
N THR A 193 3.75 -10.96 -12.52
CA THR A 193 3.52 -11.67 -13.78
C THR A 193 2.33 -12.60 -13.62
N MET A 194 1.27 -12.32 -14.34
CA MET A 194 0.03 -13.08 -14.31
C MET A 194 0.01 -14.17 -15.37
N PRO A 195 -0.71 -15.28 -15.18
CA PRO A 195 -0.95 -16.28 -16.23
C PRO A 195 -1.52 -15.62 -17.49
N GLU A 196 -1.09 -16.09 -18.66
CA GLU A 196 -1.57 -15.58 -19.94
C GLU A 196 -3.10 -15.74 -20.06
N GLY A 197 -3.78 -14.72 -20.58
CA GLY A 197 -5.24 -14.70 -20.69
C GLY A 197 -5.95 -14.06 -19.47
N THR A 198 -5.19 -13.56 -18.50
CA THR A 198 -5.75 -12.83 -17.37
C THR A 198 -6.48 -11.57 -17.84
N MET A 199 -7.68 -11.34 -17.29
CA MET A 199 -8.49 -10.15 -17.49
C MET A 199 -8.40 -9.24 -16.25
N ALA A 200 -8.52 -7.93 -16.42
CA ALA A 200 -8.45 -6.93 -15.37
C ALA A 200 -9.71 -6.07 -15.34
N TYR A 201 -10.18 -5.75 -14.14
CA TYR A 201 -11.09 -4.65 -13.90
C TYR A 201 -10.26 -3.37 -13.76
N TYR A 202 -9.99 -2.74 -14.87
CA TYR A 202 -9.09 -1.61 -15.02
C TYR A 202 -9.80 -0.30 -14.67
N GLU A 203 -9.14 0.57 -13.92
CA GLU A 203 -9.63 1.89 -13.53
C GLU A 203 -8.47 2.89 -13.50
N ARG A 204 -8.62 4.07 -14.11
CA ARG A 204 -7.54 5.06 -14.22
C ARG A 204 -7.37 5.95 -13.00
N TRP A 205 -8.48 6.29 -12.34
CA TRP A 205 -8.54 7.15 -11.16
C TRP A 205 -9.68 6.69 -10.25
N ALA A 206 -9.63 7.09 -8.99
CA ALA A 206 -10.49 6.55 -7.94
C ALA A 206 -12.01 6.70 -8.15
N GLN A 207 -12.43 7.65 -8.96
CA GLN A 207 -13.84 7.88 -9.33
C GLN A 207 -14.11 7.55 -10.80
N GLY A 208 -13.14 6.89 -11.46
CA GLY A 208 -13.26 6.51 -12.87
C GLY A 208 -14.15 5.30 -13.10
N PRO A 209 -14.60 5.09 -14.34
CA PRO A 209 -15.33 3.89 -14.70
C PRO A 209 -14.41 2.67 -14.73
N TYR A 210 -14.93 1.52 -14.28
CA TYR A 210 -14.25 0.24 -14.43
C TYR A 210 -14.45 -0.31 -15.84
N GLU A 211 -13.35 -0.76 -16.44
CA GLU A 211 -13.33 -1.46 -17.72
C GLU A 211 -12.85 -2.89 -17.51
N PHE A 212 -13.64 -3.88 -17.92
CA PHE A 212 -13.19 -5.26 -17.93
C PHE A 212 -12.44 -5.56 -19.24
N ARG A 213 -11.12 -5.65 -19.19
CA ARG A 213 -10.25 -5.73 -20.37
C ARG A 213 -9.08 -6.71 -20.18
N PRO A 214 -8.51 -7.26 -21.27
CA PRO A 214 -7.33 -8.11 -21.16
C PRO A 214 -6.16 -7.40 -20.49
N LEU A 215 -5.36 -8.15 -19.73
CA LEU A 215 -4.12 -7.66 -19.13
C LEU A 215 -3.02 -7.56 -20.21
N LYS A 216 -3.27 -6.74 -21.20
CA LYS A 216 -2.35 -6.37 -22.27
C LYS A 216 -2.90 -5.17 -23.03
N GLY A 217 -2.02 -4.43 -23.69
CA GLY A 217 -2.46 -3.37 -24.58
C GLY A 217 -2.95 -2.10 -23.86
N TRP A 218 -2.60 -1.90 -22.60
CA TRP A 218 -2.91 -0.64 -21.88
C TRP A 218 -2.04 0.53 -22.36
N GLY A 219 -1.00 0.26 -23.14
CA GLY A 219 -0.03 1.27 -23.56
C GLY A 219 0.75 1.79 -22.36
N LYS A 220 0.75 3.13 -22.19
CA LYS A 220 1.38 3.81 -21.06
C LYS A 220 0.40 4.11 -19.91
N GLU A 221 -0.83 3.63 -20.01
CA GLU A 221 -1.85 3.88 -18.98
C GLU A 221 -1.56 3.08 -17.72
N GLU A 222 -2.01 3.62 -16.59
CA GLU A 222 -1.86 3.02 -15.27
C GLU A 222 -3.22 2.75 -14.67
N SER A 223 -3.35 1.65 -13.94
CA SER A 223 -4.55 1.31 -13.18
C SER A 223 -4.39 1.62 -11.72
N GLU A 224 -5.46 2.10 -11.11
CA GLU A 224 -5.56 2.27 -9.67
C GLU A 224 -5.58 0.92 -8.94
N ARG A 225 -5.48 0.99 -7.62
CA ARG A 225 -5.65 -0.09 -6.67
C ARG A 225 -6.92 0.11 -5.82
N PRO A 226 -7.56 -0.96 -5.34
CA PRO A 226 -7.26 -2.36 -5.60
C PRO A 226 -7.49 -2.72 -7.06
N LEU A 227 -6.56 -3.45 -7.67
CA LEU A 227 -6.73 -3.97 -9.03
C LEU A 227 -7.26 -5.40 -8.95
N THR A 228 -8.49 -5.59 -9.38
CA THR A 228 -9.11 -6.92 -9.42
C THR A 228 -8.84 -7.58 -10.76
N LEU A 229 -8.39 -8.83 -10.72
CA LEU A 229 -8.03 -9.64 -11.87
C LEU A 229 -8.84 -10.94 -11.88
N LYS A 230 -9.14 -11.42 -13.08
CA LYS A 230 -9.74 -12.74 -13.31
C LYS A 230 -8.78 -13.60 -14.10
N LEU A 231 -8.29 -14.67 -13.49
CA LEU A 231 -7.38 -15.61 -14.10
C LEU A 231 -8.10 -16.54 -15.07
N PRO A 232 -7.40 -17.09 -16.08
CA PRO A 232 -8.03 -17.97 -17.09
C PRO A 232 -8.61 -19.26 -16.49
N ASP A 233 -8.10 -19.70 -15.34
CA ASP A 233 -8.60 -20.87 -14.61
C ASP A 233 -9.76 -20.57 -13.66
N GLY A 234 -10.26 -19.32 -13.65
CA GLY A 234 -11.44 -18.87 -12.91
C GLY A 234 -11.15 -18.23 -11.54
N LEU A 235 -9.90 -18.26 -11.04
CA LEU A 235 -9.56 -17.56 -9.81
C LEU A 235 -9.76 -16.05 -9.96
N SER A 236 -10.15 -15.42 -8.86
CA SER A 236 -10.17 -13.96 -8.71
C SER A 236 -8.98 -13.53 -7.85
N VAL A 237 -8.27 -12.50 -8.28
CA VAL A 237 -7.10 -11.97 -7.57
C VAL A 237 -7.29 -10.48 -7.34
N ALA A 238 -6.94 -9.98 -6.17
CA ALA A 238 -6.83 -8.56 -5.91
C ALA A 238 -5.39 -8.20 -5.55
N LEU A 239 -4.85 -7.21 -6.26
CA LEU A 239 -3.57 -6.58 -5.96
C LEU A 239 -3.83 -5.23 -5.29
N LEU A 240 -3.29 -5.02 -4.09
CA LEU A 240 -3.52 -3.80 -3.32
C LEU A 240 -2.34 -3.48 -2.38
N GLU A 241 -2.49 -2.39 -1.62
CA GLU A 241 -1.55 -1.94 -0.61
C GLU A 241 -2.21 -1.94 0.77
N ALA A 242 -1.40 -2.13 1.82
CA ALA A 242 -1.83 -1.89 3.19
C ALA A 242 -0.75 -1.12 3.98
N GLU A 243 -1.17 -0.43 5.04
CA GLU A 243 -0.30 0.43 5.87
C GLU A 243 0.46 1.50 5.05
N MET A 244 -0.23 2.10 4.05
CA MET A 244 0.33 3.22 3.28
C MET A 244 0.03 4.54 4.02
N VAL A 245 0.93 4.94 4.92
CA VAL A 245 0.73 6.06 5.85
C VAL A 245 1.71 7.19 5.60
N ASP A 246 3.01 6.94 5.70
CA ASP A 246 4.08 7.89 5.44
C ASP A 246 4.89 7.44 4.23
N TYR A 247 4.22 7.29 3.13
CA TYR A 247 4.77 6.77 1.87
C TYR A 247 4.00 7.35 0.69
N VAL A 248 4.37 6.93 -0.50
CA VAL A 248 3.74 7.32 -1.75
C VAL A 248 2.78 6.23 -2.24
N ARG A 249 1.66 6.64 -2.81
CA ARG A 249 0.69 5.75 -3.44
C ARG A 249 1.30 5.02 -4.65
N GLY A 250 1.06 3.72 -4.75
CA GLY A 250 1.37 2.93 -5.94
C GLY A 250 0.17 2.79 -6.88
N LYS A 251 0.46 2.67 -8.17
CA LYS A 251 -0.43 2.22 -9.23
C LYS A 251 0.18 1.01 -9.93
N PHE A 252 -0.53 0.45 -10.87
CA PHE A 252 -0.06 -0.65 -11.70
C PHE A 252 0.03 -0.22 -13.15
N ARG A 253 1.17 -0.47 -13.77
CA ARG A 253 1.37 -0.33 -15.22
C ARG A 253 1.79 -1.66 -15.82
N LEU A 254 1.57 -1.84 -17.12
CA LEU A 254 2.11 -3.00 -17.81
C LEU A 254 3.61 -2.84 -18.06
N SER A 255 4.35 -3.93 -17.86
CA SER A 255 5.76 -3.99 -18.22
C SER A 255 5.95 -3.83 -19.74
N ALA A 256 6.93 -3.00 -20.12
CA ALA A 256 7.33 -2.87 -21.52
C ALA A 256 8.16 -4.07 -21.99
N GLU A 257 8.74 -4.83 -21.07
CA GLU A 257 9.71 -5.90 -21.37
C GLU A 257 9.05 -7.29 -21.38
N LYS A 258 8.08 -7.52 -20.50
CA LYS A 258 7.50 -8.85 -20.26
C LYS A 258 5.97 -8.81 -20.37
N PRO A 259 5.37 -9.54 -21.31
CA PRO A 259 3.91 -9.63 -21.44
C PRO A 259 3.24 -10.13 -20.16
N SER A 260 1.98 -9.77 -19.97
CA SER A 260 1.14 -10.16 -18.81
C SER A 260 1.76 -9.82 -17.45
N THR A 261 2.72 -8.91 -17.41
CA THR A 261 3.39 -8.47 -16.19
C THR A 261 2.96 -7.06 -15.82
N LEU A 262 2.48 -6.91 -14.59
CA LEU A 262 2.24 -5.63 -13.95
C LEU A 262 3.48 -5.21 -13.18
N GLU A 263 3.81 -3.94 -13.20
CA GLU A 263 4.86 -3.31 -12.40
C GLU A 263 4.24 -2.29 -11.45
N THR A 264 4.79 -2.18 -10.25
CA THR A 264 4.44 -1.10 -9.34
C THR A 264 4.96 0.22 -9.91
N SER A 265 4.07 1.19 -10.08
CA SER A 265 4.39 2.57 -10.45
C SER A 265 4.11 3.46 -9.25
N LEU A 266 5.16 4.07 -8.69
CA LEU A 266 5.02 5.02 -7.60
C LEU A 266 4.60 6.39 -8.15
N TYR A 267 3.69 7.07 -7.45
CA TYR A 267 3.21 8.39 -7.84
C TYR A 267 4.32 9.45 -7.86
N SER A 268 5.29 9.33 -6.95
CA SER A 268 6.50 10.16 -6.88
C SER A 268 7.60 9.39 -6.15
N SER A 269 8.79 9.98 -6.04
CA SER A 269 9.82 9.50 -5.12
C SER A 269 9.42 9.67 -3.65
N VAL A 270 10.13 8.97 -2.78
CA VAL A 270 9.91 8.95 -1.31
C VAL A 270 11.23 9.15 -0.60
N ASP A 271 11.24 10.04 0.39
CA ASP A 271 12.34 10.20 1.33
C ASP A 271 12.02 9.49 2.63
N ILE A 272 12.90 8.57 3.04
CA ILE A 272 12.76 7.83 4.29
C ILE A 272 14.03 7.92 5.14
N ILE A 273 13.86 7.72 6.44
CA ILE A 273 14.96 7.59 7.40
C ILE A 273 14.85 6.22 8.05
N SER A 274 15.90 5.42 7.98
CA SER A 274 15.91 4.12 8.66
C SER A 274 15.94 4.27 10.20
N PRO A 275 15.36 3.32 10.98
CA PRO A 275 14.68 2.11 10.49
C PRO A 275 13.31 2.44 9.86
N TYR A 276 13.01 1.82 8.73
CA TYR A 276 11.77 2.11 8.00
C TYR A 276 11.22 0.86 7.30
N SER A 277 9.90 0.76 7.20
CA SER A 277 9.20 -0.27 6.41
C SER A 277 8.33 0.39 5.36
N THR A 278 8.42 -0.08 4.11
CA THR A 278 7.48 0.33 3.06
C THR A 278 6.08 -0.21 3.35
N PRO A 279 5.04 0.31 2.70
CA PRO A 279 3.72 -0.31 2.72
C PRO A 279 3.78 -1.78 2.28
N TRP A 280 2.81 -2.56 2.74
CA TRP A 280 2.63 -3.93 2.28
C TRP A 280 2.11 -3.96 0.85
N ARG A 281 2.70 -4.82 0.02
CA ARG A 281 2.16 -5.25 -1.25
C ARG A 281 1.33 -6.51 -0.98
N VAL A 282 0.06 -6.48 -1.34
CA VAL A 282 -0.93 -7.48 -0.94
C VAL A 282 -1.46 -8.20 -2.17
N ILE A 283 -1.49 -9.52 -2.12
CA ILE A 283 -2.03 -10.40 -3.15
C ILE A 283 -3.10 -11.27 -2.48
N MET A 284 -4.37 -10.98 -2.73
CA MET A 284 -5.50 -11.79 -2.27
C MET A 284 -5.99 -12.68 -3.38
N VAL A 285 -6.42 -13.90 -3.05
CA VAL A 285 -6.97 -14.84 -4.03
C VAL A 285 -8.28 -15.42 -3.50
N GLY A 286 -9.28 -15.47 -4.36
CA GLY A 286 -10.57 -16.11 -4.10
C GLY A 286 -10.97 -17.07 -5.21
N GLU A 287 -11.67 -18.14 -4.87
CA GLU A 287 -12.31 -19.02 -5.86
C GLU A 287 -13.45 -18.27 -6.58
N ARG A 288 -14.05 -17.31 -5.91
CA ARG A 288 -15.11 -16.42 -6.41
C ARG A 288 -14.77 -14.97 -6.07
N PRO A 289 -15.25 -13.98 -6.84
CA PRO A 289 -15.02 -12.56 -6.54
C PRO A 289 -15.45 -12.15 -5.13
N VAL A 290 -16.57 -12.71 -4.63
CA VAL A 290 -17.09 -12.40 -3.28
C VAL A 290 -16.13 -12.83 -2.16
N ASP A 291 -15.25 -13.79 -2.39
CA ASP A 291 -14.29 -14.25 -1.40
C ASP A 291 -13.25 -13.15 -1.12
N LEU A 292 -12.95 -12.27 -2.10
CA LEU A 292 -12.07 -11.11 -1.90
C LEU A 292 -12.69 -10.10 -0.92
N ILE A 293 -14.00 -9.86 -1.02
CA ILE A 293 -14.72 -8.95 -0.12
C ILE A 293 -14.82 -9.57 1.28
N ASN A 294 -15.10 -10.87 1.37
CA ASN A 294 -15.22 -11.56 2.65
C ASN A 294 -13.90 -11.62 3.43
N ASN A 295 -12.78 -11.50 2.75
CA ASN A 295 -11.44 -11.59 3.31
C ASN A 295 -10.75 -10.25 3.52
N ASN A 296 -11.49 -9.13 3.46
CA ASN A 296 -10.96 -7.77 3.57
C ASN A 296 -10.30 -7.44 4.91
N ASP A 297 -10.55 -8.23 5.97
CA ASP A 297 -9.87 -8.11 7.26
C ASP A 297 -8.35 -8.24 7.15
N LEU A 298 -7.83 -8.89 6.10
CA LEU A 298 -6.40 -8.97 5.83
C LEU A 298 -5.74 -7.58 5.79
N VAL A 299 -6.40 -6.60 5.16
CA VAL A 299 -5.89 -5.23 5.07
C VAL A 299 -5.81 -4.57 6.45
N LEU A 300 -6.78 -4.82 7.32
CA LEU A 300 -6.77 -4.35 8.70
C LEU A 300 -5.64 -5.03 9.50
N ASN A 301 -5.49 -6.35 9.37
CA ASN A 301 -4.46 -7.13 10.07
C ASN A 301 -3.03 -6.67 9.77
N LEU A 302 -2.80 -6.06 8.62
CA LEU A 302 -1.50 -5.52 8.22
C LEU A 302 -1.20 -4.14 8.83
N ASN A 303 -2.12 -3.55 9.55
CA ASN A 303 -1.94 -2.26 10.23
C ASN A 303 -1.71 -2.44 11.74
N PRO A 304 -1.04 -1.50 12.41
CA PRO A 304 -0.86 -1.53 13.85
C PRO A 304 -2.20 -1.52 14.60
N ALA A 305 -2.19 -2.06 15.83
CA ALA A 305 -3.34 -2.02 16.72
C ALA A 305 -3.78 -0.58 17.01
N CYS A 306 -5.03 -0.44 17.44
CA CYS A 306 -5.61 0.86 17.83
C CYS A 306 -4.72 1.60 18.83
N LYS A 307 -4.43 2.86 18.53
CA LYS A 307 -3.60 3.75 19.37
C LYS A 307 -4.41 4.68 20.28
N LEU A 308 -5.74 4.68 20.17
CA LEU A 308 -6.60 5.50 20.99
C LEU A 308 -6.87 4.80 22.33
N ALA A 309 -6.65 5.54 23.42
CA ALA A 309 -6.92 5.05 24.79
C ALA A 309 -8.42 4.90 25.07
N ASP A 310 -9.22 5.80 24.52
CA ASP A 310 -10.69 5.76 24.59
C ASP A 310 -11.28 5.85 23.18
N THR A 311 -12.12 4.89 22.85
CA THR A 311 -12.87 4.82 21.60
C THR A 311 -14.38 4.92 21.80
N SER A 312 -14.83 5.16 23.04
CA SER A 312 -16.25 5.16 23.40
C SER A 312 -17.05 6.27 22.71
N TRP A 313 -16.39 7.34 22.30
CA TRP A 313 -16.97 8.47 21.57
C TRP A 313 -17.17 8.20 20.07
N ILE A 314 -16.49 7.20 19.52
CA ILE A 314 -16.64 6.82 18.11
C ILE A 314 -17.94 6.04 17.95
N LYS A 315 -18.89 6.62 17.23
CA LYS A 315 -20.23 6.05 17.04
C LYS A 315 -20.49 5.92 15.54
N PRO A 316 -20.40 4.71 14.97
CA PRO A 316 -20.78 4.51 13.56
C PRO A 316 -22.26 4.76 13.36
N GLY A 317 -22.63 5.23 12.18
CA GLY A 317 -24.03 5.53 11.86
C GLY A 317 -24.21 6.02 10.43
N LYS A 318 -25.46 6.16 10.04
CA LYS A 318 -25.85 6.73 8.74
C LYS A 318 -25.77 8.25 8.81
N VAL A 319 -25.38 8.86 7.69
CA VAL A 319 -25.28 10.31 7.54
C VAL A 319 -26.27 10.78 6.49
N PHE A 320 -27.04 11.81 6.80
CA PHE A 320 -27.91 12.51 5.85
C PHE A 320 -27.26 13.83 5.44
N ARG A 321 -27.05 14.02 4.13
CA ARG A 321 -26.45 15.25 3.60
C ARG A 321 -27.49 16.35 3.51
N SER A 322 -27.25 17.51 4.13
CA SER A 322 -28.00 18.74 3.94
C SER A 322 -27.23 19.68 2.99
N GLY A 323 -27.71 19.79 1.77
CA GLY A 323 -27.16 20.71 0.75
C GLY A 323 -27.71 22.11 0.81
N ASP A 324 -28.87 22.32 1.47
CA ASP A 324 -29.46 23.66 1.66
C ASP A 324 -28.98 24.23 3.01
N LEU A 325 -28.06 25.17 2.95
CA LEU A 325 -27.35 25.75 4.08
C LEU A 325 -28.09 26.94 4.68
N LYS A 326 -29.32 26.69 5.16
CA LYS A 326 -30.16 27.63 5.90
C LYS A 326 -30.58 27.04 7.25
N GLN A 327 -30.73 27.86 8.27
CA GLN A 327 -31.01 27.44 9.63
C GLN A 327 -32.25 26.55 9.75
N ASP A 328 -33.36 26.93 9.10
CA ASP A 328 -34.61 26.16 9.09
C ASP A 328 -34.48 24.83 8.31
N ARG A 329 -33.74 24.82 7.22
CA ARG A 329 -33.55 23.64 6.39
C ARG A 329 -32.67 22.59 7.08
N VAL A 330 -31.57 23.03 7.74
CA VAL A 330 -30.74 22.12 8.52
C VAL A 330 -31.52 21.56 9.72
N LYS A 331 -32.40 22.36 10.39
CA LYS A 331 -33.32 21.84 11.42
C LYS A 331 -34.28 20.80 10.86
N ALA A 332 -34.86 21.05 9.71
CA ALA A 332 -35.74 20.07 9.04
C ALA A 332 -35.00 18.77 8.68
N ALA A 333 -33.72 18.88 8.26
CA ALA A 333 -32.89 17.71 7.99
C ALA A 333 -32.57 16.91 9.29
N ILE A 334 -32.35 17.61 10.43
CA ILE A 334 -32.18 16.99 11.73
C ILE A 334 -33.46 16.25 12.16
N ASP A 335 -34.63 16.87 12.04
CA ASP A 335 -35.90 16.24 12.37
C ASP A 335 -36.16 15.01 11.50
N PHE A 336 -35.90 15.11 10.19
CA PHE A 336 -36.00 13.98 9.25
C PHE A 336 -35.06 12.84 9.65
N ALA A 337 -33.80 13.17 9.97
CA ALA A 337 -32.82 12.18 10.43
C ALA A 337 -33.29 11.45 11.70
N ALA A 338 -33.82 12.18 12.67
CA ALA A 338 -34.36 11.62 13.90
C ALA A 338 -35.54 10.68 13.66
N GLU A 339 -36.49 11.10 12.80
CA GLU A 339 -37.66 10.27 12.43
C GLU A 339 -37.25 8.98 11.69
N ARG A 340 -36.16 8.99 10.93
CA ARG A 340 -35.72 7.88 10.09
C ARG A 340 -34.63 7.02 10.75
N GLY A 341 -34.24 7.32 11.98
CA GLY A 341 -33.19 6.58 12.66
C GLY A 341 -31.81 6.75 11.99
N ILE A 342 -31.55 7.91 11.40
CA ILE A 342 -30.26 8.32 10.85
C ILE A 342 -29.52 9.05 11.97
N GLN A 343 -28.24 8.73 12.21
CA GLN A 343 -27.49 9.19 13.38
C GLN A 343 -26.87 10.57 13.18
N TYR A 344 -26.60 10.96 11.94
CA TYR A 344 -25.86 12.20 11.66
C TYR A 344 -26.52 13.01 10.53
N VAL A 345 -26.35 14.33 10.64
CA VAL A 345 -26.60 15.25 9.53
C VAL A 345 -25.27 15.94 9.18
N HIS A 346 -24.96 15.97 7.92
CA HIS A 346 -23.77 16.60 7.37
C HIS A 346 -24.14 17.88 6.63
N MET A 347 -23.61 19.02 7.06
CA MET A 347 -23.66 20.29 6.33
C MET A 347 -22.53 20.31 5.32
N ASP A 348 -22.90 20.35 4.04
CA ASP A 348 -21.97 20.23 2.94
C ASP A 348 -21.21 21.53 2.61
N ALA A 349 -20.42 21.52 1.53
CA ALA A 349 -19.58 22.61 1.08
C ALA A 349 -20.28 23.97 0.99
N GLY A 350 -19.55 25.05 1.20
CA GLY A 350 -20.02 26.43 1.02
C GLY A 350 -20.54 27.12 2.29
N TRP A 351 -20.58 26.48 3.44
CA TRP A 351 -21.09 27.11 4.67
C TRP A 351 -20.17 28.23 5.21
N TYR A 352 -18.88 28.17 4.94
CA TYR A 352 -17.88 29.20 5.30
C TYR A 352 -17.41 30.03 4.09
N GLY A 353 -18.13 29.96 2.96
CA GLY A 353 -17.83 30.65 1.71
C GLY A 353 -17.27 29.75 0.62
N PRO A 354 -16.86 30.31 -0.50
CA PRO A 354 -16.33 29.53 -1.62
C PRO A 354 -15.11 28.68 -1.24
N GLU A 355 -15.16 27.38 -1.43
CA GLU A 355 -14.18 26.41 -0.94
C GLU A 355 -12.74 26.68 -1.40
N MET A 356 -12.57 27.10 -2.64
CA MET A 356 -11.27 27.29 -3.26
C MET A 356 -10.69 28.71 -3.08
N LYS A 357 -11.39 29.61 -2.41
CA LYS A 357 -10.88 30.97 -2.15
C LYS A 357 -10.06 31.02 -0.87
N MET A 358 -8.89 31.63 -0.97
CA MET A 358 -7.98 31.83 0.17
C MET A 358 -8.55 32.74 1.26
N SER A 359 -9.52 33.59 0.93
CA SER A 359 -10.21 34.46 1.88
C SER A 359 -11.34 33.75 2.65
N SER A 360 -11.73 32.53 2.30
CA SER A 360 -12.73 31.76 3.02
C SER A 360 -12.16 31.21 4.31
N ASP A 361 -12.86 31.47 5.41
CA ASP A 361 -12.43 31.18 6.79
C ASP A 361 -13.38 30.18 7.44
N ALA A 362 -12.91 28.95 7.63
CA ALA A 362 -13.69 27.90 8.23
C ALA A 362 -13.89 28.03 9.76
N THR A 363 -13.36 29.08 10.37
CA THR A 363 -13.66 29.43 11.77
C THR A 363 -14.99 30.18 11.91
N THR A 364 -15.58 30.65 10.81
CA THR A 364 -16.80 31.46 10.79
C THR A 364 -17.76 31.02 9.68
N VAL A 365 -19.05 31.18 9.93
CA VAL A 365 -20.06 31.05 8.89
C VAL A 365 -19.98 32.24 7.93
N SER A 366 -20.09 32.00 6.64
CA SER A 366 -20.09 33.07 5.64
C SER A 366 -21.28 34.03 5.86
N SER A 367 -21.04 35.32 5.67
CA SER A 367 -22.04 36.37 5.92
C SER A 367 -23.31 36.32 5.05
N ASP A 368 -23.23 35.55 3.96
CA ASP A 368 -24.39 35.29 3.08
C ASP A 368 -25.23 34.07 3.49
N LYS A 369 -24.85 33.40 4.57
CA LYS A 369 -25.54 32.22 5.12
C LYS A 369 -26.27 32.55 6.40
N ASP A 370 -27.50 32.06 6.51
CA ASP A 370 -28.30 32.11 7.74
C ASP A 370 -28.07 30.79 8.49
N LEU A 371 -26.96 30.69 9.26
CA LEU A 371 -26.59 29.53 10.02
C LEU A 371 -25.98 29.90 11.39
N ASP A 372 -26.53 29.35 12.46
CA ASP A 372 -25.91 29.32 13.79
C ASP A 372 -25.53 27.87 14.12
N ILE A 373 -24.29 27.48 13.79
CA ILE A 373 -23.80 26.10 13.96
C ILE A 373 -23.87 25.65 15.43
N PRO A 374 -23.41 26.44 16.43
CA PRO A 374 -23.57 26.08 17.83
C PRO A 374 -25.03 25.83 18.25
N ALA A 375 -25.98 26.64 17.78
CA ALA A 375 -27.40 26.43 18.06
C ALA A 375 -27.95 25.18 17.37
N LEU A 376 -27.50 24.89 16.12
CA LEU A 376 -27.85 23.67 15.41
C LEU A 376 -27.27 22.41 16.09
N CYS A 377 -26.05 22.46 16.60
CA CYS A 377 -25.46 21.34 17.37
C CYS A 377 -26.30 21.02 18.63
N LYS A 378 -26.70 22.04 19.40
CA LYS A 378 -27.56 21.85 20.59
C LYS A 378 -28.94 21.28 20.22
N TYR A 379 -29.52 21.78 19.10
CA TYR A 379 -30.79 21.26 18.61
C TYR A 379 -30.66 19.78 18.19
N ALA A 380 -29.64 19.45 17.43
CA ALA A 380 -29.37 18.09 16.99
C ALA A 380 -29.14 17.14 18.18
N GLU A 381 -28.36 17.56 19.17
CA GLU A 381 -28.11 16.80 20.39
C GLU A 381 -29.43 16.51 21.15
N SER A 382 -30.35 17.49 21.23
CA SER A 382 -31.68 17.29 21.83
C SER A 382 -32.54 16.24 21.14
N LYS A 383 -32.23 15.93 19.88
CA LYS A 383 -32.88 14.89 19.05
C LYS A 383 -32.07 13.60 18.98
N GLY A 384 -30.92 13.52 19.63
CA GLY A 384 -29.99 12.38 19.55
C GLY A 384 -29.22 12.30 18.21
N ILE A 385 -29.10 13.41 17.49
CA ILE A 385 -28.44 13.51 16.18
C ILE A 385 -27.10 14.22 16.34
N GLY A 386 -26.04 13.70 15.70
CA GLY A 386 -24.75 14.37 15.58
C GLY A 386 -24.68 15.25 14.33
N LEU A 387 -24.01 16.41 14.43
CA LEU A 387 -23.69 17.22 13.26
C LEU A 387 -22.26 17.05 12.81
N MET A 388 -22.07 17.03 11.51
CA MET A 388 -20.79 17.03 10.81
C MET A 388 -20.74 18.18 9.80
N VAL A 389 -19.55 18.64 9.48
CA VAL A 389 -19.34 19.72 8.51
C VAL A 389 -18.31 19.30 7.45
N TYR A 390 -18.49 19.81 6.24
CA TYR A 390 -17.48 19.75 5.18
C TYR A 390 -16.43 20.85 5.40
N VAL A 391 -15.16 20.50 5.25
CA VAL A 391 -14.06 21.47 5.20
C VAL A 391 -13.08 21.06 4.12
N ASN A 392 -12.79 21.99 3.20
CA ASN A 392 -11.85 21.78 2.11
C ASN A 392 -10.42 21.61 2.64
N GLN A 393 -9.63 20.72 2.04
CA GLN A 393 -8.24 20.48 2.43
C GLN A 393 -7.43 21.80 2.52
N ARG A 394 -7.66 22.75 1.62
CA ARG A 394 -7.01 24.07 1.64
C ARG A 394 -7.20 24.78 3.01
N ALA A 395 -8.42 24.79 3.52
CA ALA A 395 -8.72 25.39 4.83
C ALA A 395 -8.15 24.53 5.98
N LEU A 396 -8.26 23.21 5.88
CA LEU A 396 -7.70 22.29 6.88
C LEU A 396 -6.18 22.45 7.03
N VAL A 397 -5.43 22.55 5.93
CA VAL A 397 -3.97 22.75 5.96
C VAL A 397 -3.59 24.03 6.70
N GLN A 398 -4.39 25.08 6.58
CA GLN A 398 -4.09 26.38 7.19
C GLN A 398 -4.62 26.52 8.62
N GLN A 399 -5.74 25.89 8.93
CA GLN A 399 -6.54 26.23 10.11
C GLN A 399 -6.81 25.06 11.05
N LEU A 400 -6.39 23.82 10.76
CA LEU A 400 -6.78 22.63 11.51
C LEU A 400 -6.61 22.79 13.03
N ASP A 401 -5.47 23.34 13.46
CA ASP A 401 -5.16 23.50 14.87
C ASP A 401 -6.08 24.53 15.58
N ILE A 402 -6.70 25.42 14.82
CA ILE A 402 -7.69 26.41 15.33
C ILE A 402 -9.10 25.82 15.24
N LEU A 403 -9.38 25.06 14.16
CA LEU A 403 -10.71 24.51 13.91
C LEU A 403 -11.07 23.42 14.92
N LEU A 404 -10.16 22.54 15.27
CA LEU A 404 -10.47 21.39 16.13
C LEU A 404 -11.00 21.79 17.51
N PRO A 405 -10.34 22.67 18.31
CA PRO A 405 -10.87 23.13 19.57
C PRO A 405 -12.17 23.91 19.40
N LEU A 406 -12.33 24.69 18.32
CA LEU A 406 -13.53 25.45 18.03
C LEU A 406 -14.71 24.52 17.72
N TYR A 407 -14.52 23.52 16.88
CA TYR A 407 -15.56 22.57 16.47
C TYR A 407 -15.99 21.67 17.65
N LYS A 408 -15.03 21.27 18.47
CA LYS A 408 -15.33 20.59 19.74
C LYS A 408 -16.23 21.45 20.64
N LYS A 409 -15.91 22.74 20.79
CA LYS A 409 -16.72 23.72 21.55
C LYS A 409 -18.11 23.93 20.95
N TRP A 410 -18.25 23.91 19.64
CA TRP A 410 -19.55 24.00 18.97
C TRP A 410 -20.40 22.75 19.15
N GLY A 411 -19.79 21.60 19.42
CA GLY A 411 -20.46 20.31 19.60
C GLY A 411 -20.52 19.44 18.35
N LEU A 412 -19.75 19.78 17.31
CA LEU A 412 -19.62 18.95 16.11
C LEU A 412 -19.05 17.57 16.44
N LYS A 413 -19.44 16.56 15.68
CA LYS A 413 -19.05 15.15 15.87
C LYS A 413 -18.05 14.66 14.83
N GLY A 414 -17.88 15.39 13.75
CA GLY A 414 -16.95 14.99 12.68
C GLY A 414 -16.80 16.04 11.59
N ILE A 415 -15.82 15.77 10.74
CA ILE A 415 -15.46 16.62 9.60
C ILE A 415 -15.36 15.75 8.36
N LYS A 416 -15.97 16.18 7.27
CA LYS A 416 -15.69 15.67 5.93
C LYS A 416 -14.56 16.49 5.31
N PHE A 417 -13.45 15.84 5.04
CA PHE A 417 -12.29 16.44 4.37
C PHE A 417 -12.56 16.48 2.85
N GLY A 418 -12.66 17.66 2.28
CA GLY A 418 -12.97 17.83 0.88
C GLY A 418 -11.82 18.20 -0.03
N PHE A 419 -11.85 17.73 -1.27
CA PHE A 419 -10.84 17.92 -2.30
C PHE A 419 -9.42 17.60 -1.83
N VAL A 420 -9.26 16.41 -1.25
CA VAL A 420 -7.99 15.97 -0.69
C VAL A 420 -6.99 15.62 -1.79
N GLN A 421 -5.78 16.17 -1.64
CA GLN A 421 -4.63 15.75 -2.41
C GLN A 421 -4.02 14.53 -1.76
N ILE A 422 -3.84 13.47 -2.53
CA ILE A 422 -3.13 12.26 -2.12
C ILE A 422 -2.18 11.84 -3.24
N GLY A 423 -1.34 10.86 -2.95
CA GLY A 423 -0.47 10.26 -3.96
C GLY A 423 0.99 10.44 -3.61
N ASN A 424 1.50 11.65 -3.43
CA ASN A 424 2.86 11.86 -2.95
C ASN A 424 2.95 11.70 -1.43
N GLN A 425 4.17 11.55 -0.92
CA GLN A 425 4.44 11.33 0.50
C GLN A 425 3.95 12.49 1.37
N HIS A 426 4.20 13.74 0.97
CA HIS A 426 3.80 14.91 1.74
C HIS A 426 2.30 14.92 2.08
N TRP A 427 1.46 14.71 1.07
CA TRP A 427 0.01 14.73 1.27
C TRP A 427 -0.50 13.49 1.99
N SER A 428 0.11 12.32 1.75
CA SER A 428 -0.23 11.10 2.49
C SER A 428 0.07 11.25 3.98
N THR A 429 1.25 11.76 4.33
CA THR A 429 1.65 12.01 5.73
C THR A 429 0.74 13.04 6.37
N TRP A 430 0.53 14.19 5.70
CA TRP A 430 -0.33 15.26 6.22
C TRP A 430 -1.75 14.76 6.50
N LEU A 431 -2.34 13.99 5.59
CA LEU A 431 -3.71 13.49 5.73
C LEU A 431 -3.86 12.58 6.94
N HIS A 432 -2.94 11.64 7.14
CA HIS A 432 -2.97 10.74 8.28
C HIS A 432 -2.68 11.46 9.61
N ASP A 433 -1.82 12.49 9.60
CA ASP A 433 -1.59 13.35 10.76
C ASP A 433 -2.82 14.18 11.12
N ALA A 434 -3.54 14.68 10.11
CA ALA A 434 -4.81 15.38 10.32
C ALA A 434 -5.86 14.47 10.98
N VAL A 435 -5.95 13.19 10.55
CA VAL A 435 -6.84 12.20 11.18
C VAL A 435 -6.44 11.94 12.64
N ARG A 436 -5.13 11.83 12.93
CA ARG A 436 -4.62 11.68 14.33
C ARG A 436 -5.00 12.86 15.20
N LYS A 437 -4.79 14.09 14.72
CA LYS A 437 -5.18 15.32 15.41
C LYS A 437 -6.69 15.38 15.66
N CYS A 438 -7.51 14.99 14.69
CA CYS A 438 -8.96 14.90 14.86
C CYS A 438 -9.34 13.99 16.03
N ALA A 439 -8.63 12.86 16.22
CA ALA A 439 -8.90 11.95 17.33
C ALA A 439 -8.65 12.60 18.69
N GLU A 440 -7.66 13.49 18.83
CA GLU A 440 -7.37 14.22 20.07
C GLU A 440 -8.55 15.12 20.52
N TYR A 441 -9.39 15.51 19.57
CA TYR A 441 -10.59 16.33 19.81
C TYR A 441 -11.90 15.54 19.68
N GLU A 442 -11.83 14.20 19.62
CA GLU A 442 -12.98 13.32 19.45
C GLU A 442 -13.80 13.64 18.19
N MET A 443 -13.10 13.93 17.08
CA MET A 443 -13.71 14.18 15.78
C MET A 443 -13.59 12.97 14.90
N MET A 444 -14.73 12.49 14.40
CA MET A 444 -14.78 11.48 13.32
C MET A 444 -14.43 12.13 11.98
N VAL A 445 -13.83 11.37 11.10
CA VAL A 445 -13.38 11.85 9.79
C VAL A 445 -14.00 11.01 8.68
N ASP A 446 -14.52 11.72 7.68
CA ASP A 446 -14.87 11.22 6.36
C ASP A 446 -13.92 11.85 5.34
N ILE A 447 -13.28 11.07 4.47
CA ILE A 447 -12.35 11.59 3.46
C ILE A 447 -13.02 11.52 2.09
N HIS A 448 -13.13 12.67 1.41
CA HIS A 448 -13.65 12.78 0.07
C HIS A 448 -12.61 12.42 -1.02
N ASP A 449 -13.04 12.33 -2.25
CA ASP A 449 -12.26 12.18 -3.49
C ASP A 449 -11.42 10.89 -3.57
N GLU A 450 -10.15 11.01 -3.86
CA GLU A 450 -9.30 9.90 -4.32
C GLU A 450 -8.63 9.05 -3.24
N TYR A 451 -8.99 9.23 -1.97
CA TYR A 451 -8.40 8.40 -0.92
C TYR A 451 -8.89 6.95 -1.02
N ARG A 452 -7.96 6.02 -1.12
CA ARG A 452 -8.25 4.57 -1.10
C ARG A 452 -7.80 3.98 0.25
N PRO A 453 -8.66 3.19 0.91
CA PRO A 453 -8.35 2.65 2.23
C PRO A 453 -7.19 1.65 2.17
N THR A 454 -6.26 1.78 3.12
CA THR A 454 -5.13 0.86 3.32
C THR A 454 -5.10 0.28 4.74
N GLY A 455 -6.25 0.36 5.45
CA GLY A 455 -6.45 -0.22 6.77
C GLY A 455 -6.08 0.68 7.95
N PHE A 456 -5.79 1.97 7.73
CA PHE A 456 -5.44 2.92 8.78
C PHE A 456 -6.52 3.05 9.87
N SER A 457 -7.78 2.77 9.55
CA SER A 457 -8.91 2.76 10.48
C SER A 457 -8.78 1.71 11.62
N ARG A 458 -7.93 0.67 11.47
CA ARG A 458 -7.57 -0.20 12.60
C ARG A 458 -6.80 0.56 13.67
N THR A 459 -5.86 1.41 13.25
CA THR A 459 -4.97 2.17 14.15
C THR A 459 -5.64 3.42 14.69
N TYR A 460 -6.40 4.12 13.84
CA TYR A 460 -7.16 5.31 14.17
C TYR A 460 -8.61 5.17 13.69
N PRO A 461 -9.46 4.51 14.49
CA PRO A 461 -10.85 4.20 14.12
C PRO A 461 -11.78 5.41 14.00
N ASN A 462 -11.31 6.62 14.33
CA ASN A 462 -12.02 7.85 14.00
C ASN A 462 -12.01 8.17 12.49
N LEU A 463 -11.17 7.55 11.67
CA LEU A 463 -11.33 7.50 10.23
C LEU A 463 -12.45 6.51 9.89
N MET A 464 -13.67 7.06 9.73
CA MET A 464 -14.89 6.25 9.63
C MET A 464 -15.13 5.74 8.21
N THR A 465 -14.91 6.60 7.23
CA THR A 465 -15.24 6.31 5.83
C THR A 465 -14.44 7.18 4.87
N GLN A 466 -14.43 6.77 3.62
CA GLN A 466 -13.83 7.50 2.52
C GLN A 466 -14.65 7.27 1.25
N GLU A 467 -14.65 8.24 0.37
CA GLU A 467 -15.33 8.13 -0.91
C GLU A 467 -14.59 7.17 -1.85
N GLY A 468 -13.51 7.57 -2.46
CA GLY A 468 -12.63 6.73 -3.27
C GLY A 468 -13.27 5.97 -4.43
N ILE A 469 -14.51 6.29 -4.79
CA ILE A 469 -15.31 5.69 -5.87
C ILE A 469 -16.15 6.77 -6.57
N GLY A 470 -16.62 6.49 -7.80
CA GLY A 470 -17.67 7.28 -8.44
C GLY A 470 -19.01 7.05 -7.73
N GLY A 471 -19.62 8.12 -7.22
CA GLY A 471 -20.87 8.08 -6.47
C GLY A 471 -22.12 8.41 -7.30
N ASN A 472 -23.27 8.45 -6.63
CA ASN A 472 -24.54 8.77 -7.28
C ASN A 472 -24.62 10.18 -7.89
N GLU A 473 -23.72 11.09 -7.49
CA GLU A 473 -23.63 12.43 -8.07
C GLU A 473 -23.21 12.42 -9.55
N GLU A 474 -22.57 11.33 -10.01
CA GLU A 474 -22.13 11.15 -11.39
C GLU A 474 -23.15 10.38 -12.26
N MET A 475 -24.36 10.14 -11.77
CA MET A 475 -25.43 9.52 -12.58
C MET A 475 -25.84 10.43 -13.75
N PRO A 476 -26.10 9.86 -14.97
CA PRO A 476 -26.19 8.43 -15.27
C PRO A 476 -24.88 7.75 -15.59
N ASP A 477 -23.74 8.44 -15.60
CA ASP A 477 -22.45 7.91 -16.05
C ASP A 477 -21.80 6.94 -15.04
N ALA A 478 -22.29 6.94 -13.79
CA ALA A 478 -21.81 6.08 -12.71
C ALA A 478 -22.21 4.59 -12.80
N THR A 479 -22.83 4.14 -13.87
CA THR A 479 -23.37 2.76 -13.99
C THR A 479 -22.30 1.66 -14.02
N HIS A 480 -21.03 2.01 -14.15
CA HIS A 480 -19.90 1.09 -14.23
C HIS A 480 -18.88 1.27 -13.09
N ASN A 481 -19.25 2.00 -12.04
CA ASN A 481 -18.32 2.40 -10.96
C ASN A 481 -18.39 1.48 -9.71
N THR A 482 -19.18 0.42 -9.76
CA THR A 482 -19.35 -0.52 -8.64
C THR A 482 -19.10 -1.96 -9.04
#